data_95100c6dbf19072458487d41e673c9f6
#
_entry.id   95100c6dbf19072458487d41e673c9f6
#
_cell.length_a   1.000
_cell.length_b   1.000
_cell.length_c   1.000
_cell.angle_alpha   90.00
_cell.angle_beta   90.00
_cell.angle_gamma   90.00
#
_symmetry.space_group_name_H-M   'P 1'
#
loop_
_entity.id
_entity.type
_entity.pdbx_description
1 polymer ?
#
loop_
_entity_poly.entity_id
_entity_poly.type
_entity_poly.pdbx_seq_one_letter_code
_entity_poly.pdbx_strand_id
1 'polypeptide(L)'
;MNINLILDFMLKKIEKDEVEYSEEFLVLLKDIQQTIKEMENARNMFNFVSDPRLIEVAIHTEDVARARYDYLINIAKSKNMRIIK
;
A
#
# COMPACT_ATOMS: atom_id res chain seq x y z
N MET A 1 -2.29 6.49 11.86
CA MET A 1 -3.12 6.83 10.71
C MET A 1 -3.37 5.59 9.88
N ASN A 2 -4.61 5.39 9.47
CA ASN A 2 -4.96 4.21 8.70
C ASN A 2 -4.88 4.52 7.21
N ILE A 3 -3.79 4.07 6.58
CA ILE A 3 -3.54 4.32 5.17
C ILE A 3 -4.58 3.61 4.28
N ASN A 4 -5.08 2.45 4.72
CA ASN A 4 -6.13 1.75 3.98
C ASN A 4 -7.41 2.57 3.87
N LEU A 5 -7.80 3.28 4.93
CA LEU A 5 -8.98 4.14 4.88
C LEU A 5 -8.79 5.29 3.91
N ILE A 6 -7.58 5.84 3.83
CA ILE A 6 -7.28 6.91 2.89
C ILE A 6 -7.41 6.41 1.46
N LEU A 7 -6.82 5.25 1.17
CA LEU A 7 -6.89 4.68 -0.18
C LEU A 7 -8.31 4.29 -0.55
N ASP A 8 -9.07 3.70 0.37
CA ASP A 8 -10.46 3.33 0.14
C ASP A 8 -11.30 4.56 -0.15
N PHE A 9 -11.11 5.62 0.62
CA PHE A 9 -11.81 6.88 0.41
C PHE A 9 -11.51 7.45 -0.98
N MET A 10 -10.26 7.43 -1.39
CA MET A 10 -9.85 7.92 -2.69
C MET A 10 -10.44 7.10 -3.83
N LEU A 11 -10.43 5.77 -3.70
CA LEU A 11 -11.01 4.91 -4.72
C LEU A 11 -12.51 5.15 -4.85
N LYS A 12 -13.21 5.31 -3.73
CA LYS A 12 -14.62 5.64 -3.75
C LYS A 12 -14.89 7.00 -4.40
N LYS A 13 -14.03 7.97 -4.13
CA LYS A 13 -14.16 9.29 -4.73
C LYS A 13 -13.95 9.23 -6.24
N ILE A 14 -13.00 8.43 -6.71
CA ILE A 14 -12.75 8.23 -8.13
C ILE A 14 -14.01 7.67 -8.80
N GLU A 15 -14.62 6.65 -8.22
CA GLU A 15 -15.83 6.04 -8.75
C GLU A 15 -17.00 7.02 -8.75
N LYS A 16 -17.15 7.77 -7.67
CA LYS A 16 -18.29 8.66 -7.47
C LYS A 16 -18.23 9.89 -8.36
N ASP A 17 -17.04 10.43 -8.57
CA ASP A 17 -16.87 11.67 -9.35
C ASP A 17 -16.83 11.40 -10.85
N GLU A 18 -16.85 10.15 -11.26
CA GLU A 18 -16.75 9.75 -12.67
C GLU A 18 -15.56 10.39 -13.38
N VAL A 19 -14.50 10.69 -12.62
CA VAL A 19 -13.29 11.28 -13.18
C VAL A 19 -12.48 10.19 -13.86
N GLU A 20 -12.11 10.46 -15.09
CA GLU A 20 -11.28 9.56 -15.85
C GLU A 20 -9.83 9.70 -15.41
N TYR A 21 -9.28 8.63 -14.82
CA TYR A 21 -7.87 8.59 -14.45
C TYR A 21 -7.11 7.72 -15.44
N SER A 22 -5.83 8.02 -15.63
CA SER A 22 -5.01 7.22 -16.53
C SER A 22 -4.91 5.78 -16.01
N GLU A 23 -4.75 4.85 -16.94
CA GLU A 23 -4.55 3.45 -16.62
C GLU A 23 -3.32 3.27 -15.73
N GLU A 24 -2.26 4.03 -16.02
CA GLU A 24 -1.04 4.05 -15.23
C GLU A 24 -1.32 4.41 -13.76
N PHE A 25 -2.16 5.41 -13.54
CA PHE A 25 -2.52 5.83 -12.17
C PHE A 25 -3.29 4.72 -11.45
N LEU A 26 -4.23 4.07 -12.13
CA LEU A 26 -5.01 2.99 -11.53
C LEU A 26 -4.15 1.78 -11.19
N VAL A 27 -3.20 1.43 -12.05
CA VAL A 27 -2.25 0.36 -11.77
C VAL A 27 -1.40 0.71 -10.55
N LEU A 28 -0.93 1.96 -10.47
CA LEU A 28 -0.14 2.43 -9.34
C LEU A 28 -0.92 2.33 -8.02
N LEU A 29 -2.20 2.71 -8.03
CA LEU A 29 -3.04 2.59 -6.83
C LEU A 29 -3.19 1.13 -6.38
N LYS A 30 -3.38 0.22 -7.33
CA LYS A 30 -3.48 -1.20 -7.01
C LYS A 30 -2.18 -1.73 -6.42
N ASP A 31 -1.05 -1.32 -6.97
CA ASP A 31 0.26 -1.74 -6.45
C ASP A 31 0.48 -1.21 -5.03
N ILE A 32 0.09 0.03 -4.76
CA ILE A 32 0.17 0.60 -3.42
C ILE A 32 -0.69 -0.20 -2.45
N GLN A 33 -1.93 -0.51 -2.83
CA GLN A 33 -2.83 -1.32 -2.00
C GLN A 33 -2.24 -2.69 -1.73
N GLN A 34 -1.58 -3.30 -2.71
CA GLN A 34 -0.96 -4.60 -2.55
C GLN A 34 0.17 -4.56 -1.51
N THR A 35 0.99 -3.50 -1.52
CA THR A 35 2.06 -3.38 -0.53
C THR A 35 1.50 -3.24 0.89
N ILE A 36 0.40 -2.51 1.05
CA ILE A 36 -0.26 -2.37 2.35
C ILE A 36 -0.75 -3.73 2.84
N LYS A 37 -1.34 -4.51 1.94
CA LYS A 37 -1.83 -5.84 2.28
C LYS A 37 -0.69 -6.77 2.67
N GLU A 38 0.44 -6.69 1.96
CA GLU A 38 1.62 -7.47 2.30
C GLU A 38 2.18 -7.09 3.66
N MET A 39 2.20 -5.80 4.02
CA MET A 39 2.61 -5.37 5.35
C MET A 39 1.68 -5.90 6.44
N GLU A 40 0.37 -5.86 6.21
CA GLU A 40 -0.60 -6.40 7.15
C GLU A 40 -0.43 -7.90 7.34
N ASN A 41 -0.24 -8.63 6.24
CA ASN A 41 -0.03 -10.08 6.30
C ASN A 41 1.23 -10.43 7.07
N ALA A 42 2.31 -9.69 6.84
CA ALA A 42 3.56 -9.91 7.56
C ALA A 42 3.40 -9.63 9.05
N ARG A 43 2.67 -8.58 9.41
CA ARG A 43 2.38 -8.24 10.80
C ARG A 43 1.54 -9.32 11.47
N ASN A 44 0.55 -9.84 10.76
CA ASN A 44 -0.27 -10.95 11.27
C ASN A 44 0.57 -12.20 11.49
N MET A 45 1.47 -12.51 10.54
CA MET A 45 2.38 -13.64 10.69
C MET A 45 3.25 -13.47 11.93
N PHE A 46 3.80 -12.28 12.15
CA PHE A 46 4.61 -11.98 13.32
C PHE A 46 3.85 -12.28 14.62
N ASN A 47 2.55 -11.98 14.65
CA ASN A 47 1.74 -12.17 15.84
C ASN A 47 1.39 -13.64 16.13
N PHE A 48 1.44 -14.50 15.12
CA PHE A 48 1.00 -15.89 15.26
C PHE A 48 2.12 -16.91 15.28
N VAL A 49 3.33 -16.53 14.90
CA VAL A 49 4.44 -17.46 14.88
C VAL A 49 5.30 -17.28 16.13
N SER A 50 5.86 -18.38 16.62
CA SER A 50 6.77 -18.35 17.77
C SER A 50 8.19 -18.80 17.41
N ASP A 51 8.38 -19.40 16.24
CA ASP A 51 9.70 -19.79 15.77
C ASP A 51 10.51 -18.52 15.43
N PRO A 52 11.69 -18.30 16.05
CA PRO A 52 12.49 -17.10 15.77
C PRO A 52 12.82 -16.89 14.29
N ARG A 53 13.01 -17.97 13.54
CA ARG A 53 13.32 -17.86 12.11
C ARG A 53 12.14 -17.32 11.32
N LEU A 54 10.92 -17.71 11.70
CA LEU A 54 9.72 -17.21 11.05
C LEU A 54 9.40 -15.79 11.47
N ILE A 55 9.71 -15.43 12.71
CA ILE A 55 9.61 -14.04 13.18
C ILE A 55 10.52 -13.15 12.35
N GLU A 56 11.76 -13.59 12.10
CA GLU A 56 12.70 -12.84 11.28
C GLU A 56 12.18 -12.69 9.83
N VAL A 57 11.62 -13.75 9.27
CA VAL A 57 11.02 -13.69 7.94
C VAL A 57 9.88 -12.66 7.90
N ALA A 58 9.03 -12.64 8.92
CA ALA A 58 7.93 -11.68 8.98
C ALA A 58 8.44 -10.24 9.04
N ILE A 59 9.48 -9.98 9.82
CA ILE A 59 10.09 -8.65 9.93
C ILE A 59 10.64 -8.20 8.59
N HIS A 60 11.40 -9.06 7.92
CA HIS A 60 11.99 -8.73 6.63
C HIS A 60 10.91 -8.54 5.55
N THR A 61 9.86 -9.34 5.59
CA THR A 61 8.75 -9.21 4.65
C THR A 61 8.06 -7.87 4.82
N GLU A 62 7.83 -7.44 6.06
CA GLU A 62 7.25 -6.12 6.31
C GLU A 62 8.17 -5.01 5.82
N ASP A 63 9.46 -5.12 6.08
CA ASP A 63 10.43 -4.10 5.67
C ASP A 63 10.48 -3.95 4.14
N VAL A 64 10.48 -5.08 3.42
CA VAL A 64 10.49 -5.06 1.96
C VAL A 64 9.21 -4.42 1.43
N ALA A 65 8.07 -4.79 1.97
CA ALA A 65 6.79 -4.23 1.54
C ALA A 65 6.72 -2.73 1.82
N ARG A 66 7.24 -2.29 2.96
CA ARG A 66 7.29 -0.87 3.32
C ARG A 66 8.18 -0.08 2.35
N ALA A 67 9.32 -0.63 1.98
CA ALA A 67 10.22 0.02 1.02
C ALA A 67 9.55 0.17 -0.34
N ARG A 68 8.83 -0.86 -0.78
CA ARG A 68 8.07 -0.78 -2.03
C ARG A 68 6.96 0.26 -1.94
N TYR A 69 6.24 0.29 -0.81
CA TYR A 69 5.21 1.28 -0.58
C TYR A 69 5.78 2.70 -0.70
N ASP A 70 6.89 2.97 -0.02
CA ASP A 70 7.53 4.30 -0.06
C ASP A 70 7.93 4.67 -1.48
N TYR A 71 8.50 3.72 -2.21
CA TYR A 71 8.90 3.93 -3.60
C TYR A 71 7.68 4.30 -4.46
N LEU A 72 6.60 3.57 -4.34
CA LEU A 72 5.39 3.79 -5.14
C LEU A 72 4.72 5.11 -4.79
N ILE A 73 4.68 5.47 -3.52
CA ILE A 73 4.16 6.77 -3.09
C ILE A 73 4.99 7.91 -3.67
N ASN A 74 6.31 7.76 -3.69
CA ASN A 74 7.19 8.78 -4.27
C ASN A 74 6.97 8.92 -5.77
N ILE A 75 6.72 7.83 -6.48
CA ILE A 75 6.36 7.89 -7.89
C ILE A 75 5.07 8.69 -8.08
N ALA A 76 4.06 8.40 -7.27
CA ALA A 76 2.78 9.10 -7.37
C ALA A 76 2.96 10.60 -7.13
N LYS A 77 3.76 10.97 -6.15
CA LYS A 77 4.04 12.38 -5.85
C LYS A 77 4.80 13.05 -6.98
N SER A 78 5.81 12.38 -7.54
CA SER A 78 6.64 12.95 -8.59
C SER A 78 5.85 13.18 -9.89
N LYS A 79 4.81 12.39 -10.10
CA LYS A 79 3.93 12.55 -11.26
C LYS A 79 2.78 13.50 -11.01
N ASN A 80 2.83 14.24 -9.92
CA ASN A 80 1.80 15.20 -9.55
C ASN A 80 0.41 14.56 -9.40
N MET A 81 0.39 13.31 -9.03
CA MET A 81 -0.86 12.62 -8.75
C MET A 81 -1.39 13.09 -7.42
N ARG A 82 -2.60 13.63 -7.43
CA ARG A 82 -3.21 14.18 -6.21
C ARG A 82 -3.87 13.07 -5.41
N ILE A 83 -3.06 12.21 -4.86
CA ILE A 83 -3.56 11.08 -4.07
C ILE A 83 -3.96 11.53 -2.68
N ILE A 84 -3.20 12.45 -2.10
CA ILE A 84 -3.44 12.95 -0.75
C ILE A 84 -3.47 14.46 -0.81
N LYS A 85 -4.55 15.01 -0.33
CA LYS A 85 -4.69 16.44 -0.15
C LYS A 85 -5.09 16.73 1.26
#